data_1b72d54a4fdc2fb7a1ff39466d17180a
#
_entry.id   1b72d54a4fdc2fb7a1ff39466d17180a
#
_cell.length_a   1.000
_cell.length_b   1.000
_cell.length_c   1.000
_cell.angle_alpha   90.00
_cell.angle_beta   90.00
_cell.angle_gamma   90.00
#
_symmetry.space_group_name_H-M   'P 1'
#
loop_
_entity.id
_entity.type
_entity.pdbx_description
1 polymer ?
#
loop_
_entity_poly.entity_id
_entity_poly.type
_entity_poly.pdbx_seq_one_letter_code
_entity_poly.pdbx_strand_id
1 'polypeptide(L)'
;MRVVILFSFLLIFSCAQPQTKLPEYSTVLTDKERDIQNQMFADSWLNTYIPFSEMGTDILFSAADLCEEDDRIYSLGMNLGNENSAYESIREEINQSLGLGPKLKVVSLGTVSPAGKAGILAGDEILEIDGEKIKQGKNAFSSYIQKIDRKNRKLYDLKILRNSEIIDFQVRSEQRCRFDFVIDLDNNTFNAFANGDIMVFS
;
A
#
# COMPACT_ATOMS: atom_id res chain seq x y z
N MET A 1 68.98 -35.09 22.87
CA MET A 1 67.57 -34.96 23.28
C MET A 1 67.07 -33.52 23.42
N ARG A 2 67.86 -32.48 23.51
CA ARG A 2 67.45 -31.07 23.62
C ARG A 2 67.18 -30.35 22.29
N VAL A 3 67.70 -30.85 21.18
CA VAL A 3 67.56 -30.20 19.84
C VAL A 3 66.26 -30.64 19.15
N VAL A 4 65.69 -31.80 19.42
CA VAL A 4 64.46 -32.32 18.82
C VAL A 4 63.23 -31.62 19.37
N ILE A 5 63.28 -31.14 20.60
CA ILE A 5 62.14 -30.43 21.25
C ILE A 5 61.97 -29.01 20.69
N LEU A 6 63.08 -28.36 20.26
CA LEU A 6 63.03 -27.01 19.66
C LEU A 6 62.46 -27.00 18.24
N PHE A 7 62.57 -28.10 17.51
CA PHE A 7 62.02 -28.21 16.15
C PHE A 7 60.51 -28.52 16.13
N SER A 8 59.97 -29.10 17.22
CA SER A 8 58.56 -29.44 17.34
C SER A 8 57.70 -28.19 17.68
N PHE A 9 58.30 -27.11 18.18
CA PHE A 9 57.57 -25.90 18.56
C PHE A 9 57.39 -24.91 17.39
N LEU A 10 58.07 -25.10 16.28
CA LEU A 10 58.02 -24.20 15.10
C LEU A 10 56.89 -24.56 14.11
N LEU A 11 56.18 -25.68 14.31
CA LEU A 11 55.13 -26.14 13.41
C LEU A 11 53.69 -25.71 13.81
N ILE A 12 53.52 -24.96 14.90
CA ILE A 12 52.18 -24.64 15.44
C ILE A 12 51.69 -23.24 15.03
N PHE A 13 52.45 -22.42 14.29
CA PHE A 13 52.08 -21.06 13.91
C PHE A 13 51.71 -20.91 12.44
N SER A 14 51.20 -21.91 11.76
CA SER A 14 50.66 -21.78 10.41
C SER A 14 49.13 -21.83 10.40
N CYS A 15 48.48 -20.96 11.15
CA CYS A 15 47.11 -20.57 10.83
C CYS A 15 47.16 -19.50 9.75
N ALA A 16 47.27 -19.86 8.49
CA ALA A 16 46.95 -18.98 7.38
C ALA A 16 45.46 -18.70 7.45
N GLN A 17 45.10 -17.50 7.87
CA GLN A 17 43.72 -17.00 7.68
C GLN A 17 43.45 -16.98 6.17
N PRO A 18 42.42 -17.66 5.68
CA PRO A 18 42.03 -17.51 4.29
C PRO A 18 41.58 -16.06 4.07
N GLN A 19 42.41 -15.29 3.38
CA GLN A 19 41.99 -13.96 2.90
C GLN A 19 41.09 -14.20 1.68
N THR A 20 39.81 -14.33 1.92
CA THR A 20 38.81 -14.19 0.86
C THR A 20 38.82 -12.71 0.44
N LYS A 21 39.52 -12.40 -0.64
CA LYS A 21 39.28 -11.14 -1.36
C LYS A 21 37.88 -11.26 -1.95
N LEU A 22 36.92 -10.56 -1.32
CA LEU A 22 35.63 -10.36 -1.96
C LEU A 22 35.88 -9.66 -3.31
N PRO A 23 35.29 -10.16 -4.40
CA PRO A 23 35.41 -9.46 -5.67
C PRO A 23 34.90 -8.02 -5.50
N GLU A 24 35.60 -7.03 -6.07
CA GLU A 24 35.09 -5.67 -6.16
C GLU A 24 33.83 -5.72 -7.05
N TYR A 25 32.66 -5.65 -6.44
CA TYR A 25 31.41 -5.48 -7.16
C TYR A 25 31.35 -4.06 -7.71
N SER A 26 31.05 -3.92 -9.00
CA SER A 26 30.80 -2.59 -9.54
C SER A 26 29.54 -2.02 -8.89
N THR A 27 29.54 -0.74 -8.54
CA THR A 27 28.39 -0.04 -7.97
C THR A 27 27.14 -0.19 -8.85
N VAL A 28 27.32 -0.24 -10.17
CA VAL A 28 26.26 -0.44 -11.17
C VAL A 28 25.54 -1.80 -11.01
N LEU A 29 26.27 -2.90 -10.71
CA LEU A 29 25.67 -4.20 -10.48
C LEU A 29 24.90 -4.22 -9.15
N THR A 30 25.42 -3.53 -8.12
CA THR A 30 24.77 -3.42 -6.81
C THR A 30 23.50 -2.59 -6.89
N ASP A 31 23.50 -1.49 -7.64
CA ASP A 31 22.33 -0.65 -7.86
C ASP A 31 21.24 -1.41 -8.63
N LYS A 32 21.61 -2.10 -9.70
CA LYS A 32 20.67 -2.92 -10.47
C LYS A 32 20.04 -4.04 -9.63
N GLU A 33 20.84 -4.70 -8.78
CA GLU A 33 20.34 -5.75 -7.88
C GLU A 33 19.36 -5.16 -6.86
N ARG A 34 19.66 -4.00 -6.29
CA ARG A 34 18.75 -3.30 -5.37
C ARG A 34 17.42 -2.94 -6.04
N ASP A 35 17.45 -2.42 -7.27
CA ASP A 35 16.25 -2.07 -8.02
C ASP A 35 15.37 -3.31 -8.28
N ILE A 36 15.98 -4.45 -8.62
CA ILE A 36 15.27 -5.72 -8.77
C ILE A 36 14.63 -6.16 -7.46
N GLN A 37 15.37 -6.08 -6.35
CA GLN A 37 14.85 -6.45 -5.02
C GLN A 37 13.70 -5.54 -4.58
N ASN A 38 13.80 -4.24 -4.79
CA ASN A 38 12.74 -3.28 -4.53
C ASN A 38 11.49 -3.59 -5.35
N GLN A 39 11.66 -3.88 -6.64
CA GLN A 39 10.52 -4.24 -7.51
C GLN A 39 9.85 -5.53 -7.03
N MET A 40 10.62 -6.56 -6.71
CA MET A 40 10.08 -7.83 -6.18
C MET A 40 9.34 -7.61 -4.85
N PHE A 41 9.87 -6.76 -3.99
CA PHE A 41 9.20 -6.40 -2.73
C PHE A 41 7.90 -5.64 -2.99
N ALA A 42 7.91 -4.64 -3.86
CA ALA A 42 6.72 -3.87 -4.23
C ALA A 42 5.62 -4.76 -4.82
N ASP A 43 5.97 -5.66 -5.73
CA ASP A 43 5.03 -6.60 -6.34
C ASP A 43 4.45 -7.58 -5.29
N SER A 44 5.28 -8.12 -4.40
CA SER A 44 4.84 -8.99 -3.30
C SER A 44 3.90 -8.25 -2.35
N TRP A 45 4.25 -7.01 -2.01
CA TRP A 45 3.43 -6.15 -1.16
C TRP A 45 2.06 -5.86 -1.81
N LEU A 46 2.02 -5.47 -3.07
CA LEU A 46 0.78 -5.20 -3.80
C LEU A 46 -0.11 -6.44 -3.91
N ASN A 47 0.48 -7.60 -4.16
CA ASN A 47 -0.24 -8.88 -4.21
C ASN A 47 -0.89 -9.27 -2.88
N THR A 48 -0.38 -8.74 -1.77
CA THR A 48 -0.96 -8.93 -0.44
C THR A 48 -1.92 -7.80 -0.09
N TYR A 49 -1.51 -6.55 -0.30
CA TYR A 49 -2.25 -5.36 0.10
C TYR A 49 -3.57 -5.22 -0.64
N ILE A 50 -3.61 -5.43 -1.96
CA ILE A 50 -4.83 -5.22 -2.75
C ILE A 50 -5.96 -6.15 -2.29
N PRO A 51 -5.80 -7.50 -2.26
CA PRO A 51 -6.85 -8.39 -1.78
C PRO A 51 -7.23 -8.13 -0.32
N PHE A 52 -6.25 -7.80 0.53
CA PHE A 52 -6.49 -7.47 1.92
C PHE A 52 -7.36 -6.21 2.07
N SER A 53 -7.08 -5.15 1.33
CA SER A 53 -7.84 -3.90 1.38
C SER A 53 -9.24 -4.04 0.79
N GLU A 54 -9.42 -4.87 -0.25
CA GLU A 54 -10.71 -5.21 -0.81
C GLU A 54 -11.58 -5.97 0.21
N MET A 55 -11.03 -7.04 0.78
CA MET A 55 -11.68 -7.83 1.82
C MET A 55 -12.01 -6.98 3.06
N GLY A 56 -11.07 -6.14 3.50
CA GLY A 56 -11.28 -5.22 4.61
C GLY A 56 -12.43 -4.25 4.34
N THR A 57 -12.50 -3.69 3.13
CA THR A 57 -13.59 -2.82 2.70
C THR A 57 -14.94 -3.57 2.75
N ASP A 58 -15.00 -4.79 2.22
CA ASP A 58 -16.21 -5.60 2.23
C ASP A 58 -16.69 -5.96 3.65
N ILE A 59 -15.74 -6.27 4.54
CA ILE A 59 -16.03 -6.52 5.97
C ILE A 59 -16.64 -5.27 6.61
N LEU A 60 -16.03 -4.08 6.42
CA LEU A 60 -16.51 -2.86 7.05
C LEU A 60 -17.91 -2.46 6.60
N PHE A 61 -18.27 -2.66 5.35
CA PHE A 61 -19.64 -2.42 4.86
C PHE A 61 -20.61 -3.49 5.35
N SER A 62 -20.23 -4.76 5.30
CA SER A 62 -21.10 -5.88 5.71
C SER A 62 -21.37 -5.89 7.21
N ALA A 63 -20.44 -5.41 8.01
CA ALA A 63 -20.55 -5.34 9.46
C ALA A 63 -21.12 -4.01 9.98
N ALA A 64 -21.57 -3.10 9.11
CA ALA A 64 -22.01 -1.76 9.51
C ALA A 64 -23.04 -1.78 10.65
N ASP A 65 -23.98 -2.69 10.61
CA ASP A 65 -25.04 -2.80 11.64
C ASP A 65 -24.53 -3.35 12.99
N LEU A 66 -23.33 -3.93 13.01
CA LEU A 66 -22.71 -4.46 14.23
C LEU A 66 -21.88 -3.39 14.97
N CYS A 67 -21.53 -2.30 14.31
CA CYS A 67 -20.80 -1.20 14.93
C CYS A 67 -21.75 -0.27 15.66
N GLU A 68 -21.28 0.38 16.73
CA GLU A 68 -22.03 1.43 17.42
C GLU A 68 -22.32 2.61 16.47
N GLU A 69 -23.37 3.37 16.72
CA GLU A 69 -23.79 4.46 15.82
C GLU A 69 -22.69 5.51 15.63
N ASP A 70 -21.97 5.85 16.70
CA ASP A 70 -20.85 6.81 16.68
C ASP A 70 -19.61 6.27 15.92
N ASP A 71 -19.55 4.94 15.74
CA ASP A 71 -18.49 4.26 14.97
C ASP A 71 -18.89 3.93 13.55
N ARG A 72 -19.95 4.53 13.04
CA ARG A 72 -20.38 4.42 11.64
C ARG A 72 -20.10 5.69 10.88
N ILE A 73 -19.67 5.52 9.65
CA ILE A 73 -19.47 6.63 8.72
C ILE A 73 -20.06 6.30 7.36
N TYR A 74 -20.45 7.32 6.62
CA TYR A 74 -20.82 7.17 5.21
C TYR A 74 -19.57 7.21 4.33
N SER A 75 -19.50 6.31 3.36
CA SER A 75 -18.36 6.15 2.48
C SER A 75 -18.78 5.67 1.09
N LEU A 76 -17.92 5.88 0.09
CA LEU A 76 -18.05 5.31 -1.24
C LEU A 76 -17.33 3.96 -1.37
N GLY A 77 -16.41 3.65 -0.44
CA GLY A 77 -15.72 2.36 -0.37
C GLY A 77 -14.64 2.19 -1.43
N MET A 78 -13.92 3.26 -1.76
CA MET A 78 -12.76 3.26 -2.66
C MET A 78 -11.48 3.43 -1.85
N ASN A 79 -10.48 2.60 -2.10
CA ASN A 79 -9.12 2.81 -1.66
C ASN A 79 -8.38 3.59 -2.75
N LEU A 80 -7.93 4.78 -2.42
CA LEU A 80 -7.42 5.75 -3.39
C LEU A 80 -5.93 5.99 -3.17
N GLY A 81 -5.19 6.15 -4.26
CA GLY A 81 -3.77 6.47 -4.23
C GLY A 81 -3.34 7.41 -5.35
N ASN A 82 -2.19 8.02 -5.17
CA ASN A 82 -1.48 8.78 -6.20
C ASN A 82 0.04 8.62 -6.00
N GLU A 83 0.84 9.30 -6.79
CA GLU A 83 2.31 9.26 -6.74
C GLU A 83 2.94 9.51 -5.36
N ASN A 84 2.19 10.07 -4.41
CA ASN A 84 2.67 10.39 -3.05
C ASN A 84 2.17 9.40 -1.98
N SER A 85 1.39 8.40 -2.35
CA SER A 85 0.65 7.55 -1.39
C SER A 85 1.48 6.40 -0.82
N ALA A 86 2.51 5.94 -1.56
CA ALA A 86 3.33 4.82 -1.14
C ALA A 86 4.48 5.23 -0.21
N TYR A 87 5.04 4.25 0.51
CA TYR A 87 6.25 4.41 1.31
C TYR A 87 7.41 4.90 0.45
N GLU A 88 8.20 5.83 0.98
CA GLU A 88 9.27 6.49 0.22
C GLU A 88 10.29 5.50 -0.36
N SER A 89 10.60 4.44 0.38
CA SER A 89 11.59 3.42 0.00
C SER A 89 11.24 2.60 -1.24
N ILE A 90 9.93 2.47 -1.59
CA ILE A 90 9.42 1.65 -2.71
C ILE A 90 8.38 2.42 -3.53
N ARG A 91 8.35 3.74 -3.39
CA ARG A 91 7.34 4.59 -4.03
C ARG A 91 7.41 4.53 -5.54
N GLU A 92 8.61 4.53 -6.10
CA GLU A 92 8.81 4.50 -7.54
C GLU A 92 8.28 3.20 -8.15
N GLU A 93 8.61 2.07 -7.54
CA GLU A 93 8.18 0.75 -7.98
C GLU A 93 6.66 0.58 -7.87
N ILE A 94 6.05 1.01 -6.77
CA ILE A 94 4.59 0.98 -6.61
C ILE A 94 3.90 1.90 -7.61
N ASN A 95 4.41 3.12 -7.81
CA ASN A 95 3.85 4.04 -8.78
C ASN A 95 3.94 3.47 -10.20
N GLN A 96 5.02 2.81 -10.54
CA GLN A 96 5.18 2.13 -11.83
C GLN A 96 4.20 0.97 -11.98
N SER A 97 4.12 0.08 -10.98
CA SER A 97 3.24 -1.12 -11.02
C SER A 97 1.76 -0.74 -11.11
N LEU A 98 1.31 0.30 -10.42
CA LEU A 98 -0.08 0.76 -10.41
C LEU A 98 -0.37 1.88 -11.43
N GLY A 99 0.66 2.38 -12.13
CA GLY A 99 0.53 3.52 -13.03
C GLY A 99 0.02 4.76 -12.29
N LEU A 100 0.55 5.03 -11.07
CA LEU A 100 0.16 6.20 -10.27
C LEU A 100 0.87 7.45 -10.78
N GLY A 101 0.12 8.54 -10.86
CA GLY A 101 0.58 9.87 -11.21
C GLY A 101 0.01 10.90 -10.24
N PRO A 102 -0.03 12.19 -10.61
CA PRO A 102 -0.50 13.25 -9.73
C PRO A 102 -2.01 13.21 -9.46
N LYS A 103 -2.81 12.55 -10.29
CA LYS A 103 -4.24 12.39 -10.10
C LYS A 103 -4.55 11.31 -9.09
N LEU A 104 -5.70 11.42 -8.44
CA LEU A 104 -6.19 10.41 -7.52
C LEU A 104 -6.79 9.24 -8.29
N LYS A 105 -6.25 8.04 -8.08
CA LYS A 105 -6.64 6.81 -8.77
C LYS A 105 -7.24 5.82 -7.78
N VAL A 106 -8.22 5.06 -8.21
CA VAL A 106 -8.77 3.92 -7.47
C VAL A 106 -7.75 2.79 -7.52
N VAL A 107 -7.16 2.45 -6.37
CA VAL A 107 -6.20 1.34 -6.23
C VAL A 107 -6.92 0.02 -6.04
N SER A 108 -7.92 0.02 -5.15
CA SER A 108 -8.78 -1.13 -4.91
C SER A 108 -10.14 -0.67 -4.37
N LEU A 109 -11.12 -1.54 -4.41
CA LEU A 109 -12.46 -1.29 -3.85
C LEU A 109 -13.14 -2.61 -3.52
N GLY A 110 -13.95 -2.61 -2.46
CA GLY A 110 -14.72 -3.79 -2.10
C GLY A 110 -15.86 -4.05 -3.10
N THR A 111 -16.19 -5.31 -3.28
CA THR A 111 -17.25 -5.74 -4.20
C THR A 111 -18.64 -5.33 -3.72
N VAL A 112 -18.85 -5.25 -2.40
CA VAL A 112 -20.11 -4.79 -1.78
C VAL A 112 -20.13 -3.27 -1.55
N SER A 113 -19.03 -2.57 -1.87
CA SER A 113 -18.95 -1.14 -1.72
C SER A 113 -19.88 -0.39 -2.68
N PRO A 114 -20.37 0.82 -2.31
CA PRO A 114 -21.20 1.63 -3.21
C PRO A 114 -20.55 1.91 -4.57
N ALA A 115 -19.27 2.22 -4.58
CA ALA A 115 -18.52 2.49 -5.80
C ALA A 115 -18.40 1.23 -6.68
N GLY A 116 -18.11 0.07 -6.08
CA GLY A 116 -18.06 -1.20 -6.79
C GLY A 116 -19.41 -1.58 -7.41
N LYS A 117 -20.50 -1.45 -6.64
CA LYS A 117 -21.87 -1.68 -7.13
C LYS A 117 -22.25 -0.73 -8.27
N ALA A 118 -21.74 0.49 -8.28
CA ALA A 118 -21.98 1.47 -9.35
C ALA A 118 -21.15 1.19 -10.62
N GLY A 119 -20.17 0.28 -10.58
CA GLY A 119 -19.33 -0.07 -11.73
C GLY A 119 -18.03 0.74 -11.83
N ILE A 120 -17.60 1.41 -10.76
CA ILE A 120 -16.26 1.98 -10.66
C ILE A 120 -15.28 0.80 -10.52
N LEU A 121 -14.10 0.92 -11.12
CA LEU A 121 -13.08 -0.12 -11.18
C LEU A 121 -11.73 0.38 -10.66
N ALA A 122 -10.89 -0.55 -10.23
CA ALA A 122 -9.48 -0.26 -10.00
C ALA A 122 -8.84 0.27 -11.29
N GLY A 123 -7.99 1.28 -11.15
CA GLY A 123 -7.39 2.01 -12.27
C GLY A 123 -8.12 3.29 -12.70
N ASP A 124 -9.37 3.50 -12.28
CA ASP A 124 -10.12 4.73 -12.56
C ASP A 124 -9.48 5.95 -11.88
N GLU A 125 -9.35 7.06 -12.60
CA GLU A 125 -8.87 8.32 -12.03
C GLU A 125 -10.06 9.23 -11.70
N ILE A 126 -10.13 9.72 -10.46
CA ILE A 126 -11.21 10.61 -10.02
C ILE A 126 -10.88 12.04 -10.45
N LEU A 127 -11.68 12.60 -11.33
CA LEU A 127 -11.51 13.96 -11.84
C LEU A 127 -12.31 15.00 -11.07
N GLU A 128 -13.60 14.71 -10.83
CA GLU A 128 -14.53 15.64 -10.21
C GLU A 128 -15.51 14.90 -9.27
N ILE A 129 -15.98 15.61 -8.25
CA ILE A 129 -17.08 15.19 -7.38
C ILE A 129 -18.07 16.36 -7.31
N ASP A 130 -19.34 16.12 -7.65
CA ASP A 130 -20.41 17.13 -7.66
C ASP A 130 -20.02 18.38 -8.50
N GLY A 131 -19.35 18.17 -9.63
CA GLY A 131 -18.89 19.24 -10.53
C GLY A 131 -17.62 19.96 -10.06
N GLU A 132 -17.10 19.64 -8.90
CA GLU A 132 -15.88 20.26 -8.36
C GLU A 132 -14.66 19.37 -8.62
N LYS A 133 -13.62 19.95 -9.22
CA LYS A 133 -12.37 19.23 -9.53
C LYS A 133 -11.63 18.75 -8.29
N ILE A 134 -11.09 17.55 -8.36
CA ILE A 134 -10.13 17.03 -7.39
C ILE A 134 -8.75 17.64 -7.67
N LYS A 135 -8.08 18.14 -6.64
CA LYS A 135 -6.71 18.65 -6.74
C LYS A 135 -5.76 17.50 -7.08
N GLN A 136 -4.59 17.83 -7.59
CA GLN A 136 -3.56 16.85 -7.96
C GLN A 136 -2.37 16.89 -6.98
N GLY A 137 -1.50 15.88 -7.07
CA GLY A 137 -0.30 15.77 -6.26
C GLY A 137 -0.60 15.62 -4.77
N LYS A 138 0.18 16.25 -3.92
CA LYS A 138 0.08 16.12 -2.45
C LYS A 138 -1.29 16.51 -1.86
N ASN A 139 -2.06 17.31 -2.56
CA ASN A 139 -3.37 17.77 -2.11
C ASN A 139 -4.54 16.95 -2.67
N ALA A 140 -4.29 15.92 -3.46
CA ALA A 140 -5.33 15.14 -4.11
C ALA A 140 -6.25 14.45 -3.09
N PHE A 141 -5.67 13.70 -2.16
CA PHE A 141 -6.43 12.96 -1.15
C PHE A 141 -7.20 13.89 -0.20
N SER A 142 -6.58 14.96 0.31
CA SER A 142 -7.26 15.92 1.18
C SER A 142 -8.41 16.63 0.45
N SER A 143 -8.25 16.94 -0.84
CA SER A 143 -9.32 17.51 -1.67
C SER A 143 -10.52 16.55 -1.82
N TYR A 144 -10.26 15.24 -1.97
CA TYR A 144 -11.29 14.21 -1.99
C TYR A 144 -12.03 14.13 -0.66
N ILE A 145 -11.30 14.00 0.45
CA ILE A 145 -11.90 13.85 1.79
C ILE A 145 -12.79 15.04 2.16
N GLN A 146 -12.41 16.26 1.77
CA GLN A 146 -13.20 17.47 2.04
C GLN A 146 -14.55 17.47 1.31
N LYS A 147 -14.70 16.72 0.22
CA LYS A 147 -15.93 16.64 -0.57
C LYS A 147 -16.87 15.52 -0.13
N ILE A 148 -16.36 14.55 0.64
CA ILE A 148 -17.17 13.43 1.12
C ILE A 148 -17.78 13.74 2.49
N ASP A 149 -19.12 13.78 2.54
CA ASP A 149 -19.85 13.87 3.81
C ASP A 149 -19.86 12.49 4.49
N ARG A 150 -19.10 12.36 5.56
CA ARG A 150 -18.99 11.13 6.33
C ARG A 150 -20.09 10.93 7.36
N LYS A 151 -20.90 11.98 7.60
CA LYS A 151 -21.97 11.96 8.60
C LYS A 151 -23.34 11.66 8.02
N ASN A 152 -23.55 12.03 6.74
CA ASN A 152 -24.85 11.91 6.12
C ASN A 152 -24.78 11.09 4.83
N ARG A 153 -25.83 10.32 4.58
CA ARG A 153 -26.00 9.63 3.30
C ARG A 153 -26.23 10.63 2.19
N LYS A 154 -25.40 10.56 1.15
CA LYS A 154 -25.47 11.47 0.01
C LYS A 154 -25.30 10.74 -1.30
N LEU A 155 -25.97 11.23 -2.35
CA LEU A 155 -25.71 10.84 -3.74
C LEU A 155 -24.65 11.79 -4.30
N TYR A 156 -23.60 11.24 -4.87
CA TYR A 156 -22.49 11.96 -5.49
C TYR A 156 -22.49 11.77 -6.99
N ASP A 157 -22.27 12.84 -7.74
CA ASP A 157 -21.95 12.80 -9.15
C ASP A 157 -20.42 12.75 -9.29
N LEU A 158 -19.89 11.61 -9.75
CA LEU A 158 -18.46 11.38 -9.94
C LEU A 158 -18.13 11.42 -11.42
N LYS A 159 -17.12 12.21 -11.79
CA LYS A 159 -16.51 12.18 -13.11
C LYS A 159 -15.18 11.50 -13.02
N ILE A 160 -15.00 10.42 -13.77
CA ILE A 160 -13.78 9.63 -13.79
C ILE A 160 -13.17 9.58 -15.18
N LEU A 161 -11.87 9.25 -15.24
CA LEU A 161 -11.16 8.92 -16.45
C LEU A 161 -10.80 7.43 -16.43
N ARG A 162 -11.26 6.67 -17.43
CA ARG A 162 -10.98 5.25 -17.64
C ARG A 162 -10.56 5.06 -19.09
N ASN A 163 -9.36 4.51 -19.33
CA ASN A 163 -8.85 4.25 -20.69
C ASN A 163 -8.94 5.46 -21.63
N SER A 164 -8.64 6.67 -21.14
CA SER A 164 -8.75 7.95 -21.85
C SER A 164 -10.18 8.42 -22.15
N GLU A 165 -11.19 7.74 -21.65
CA GLU A 165 -12.60 8.15 -21.75
C GLU A 165 -13.10 8.73 -20.42
N ILE A 166 -13.89 9.82 -20.51
CA ILE A 166 -14.55 10.42 -19.34
C ILE A 166 -15.91 9.76 -19.19
N ILE A 167 -16.15 9.22 -17.98
CA ILE A 167 -17.38 8.54 -17.64
C ILE A 167 -17.97 9.17 -16.38
N ASP A 168 -19.27 9.41 -16.41
CA ASP A 168 -20.01 9.93 -15.26
C ASP A 168 -20.68 8.79 -14.49
N PHE A 169 -20.57 8.82 -13.17
CA PHE A 169 -21.23 7.86 -12.27
C PHE A 169 -22.03 8.59 -11.20
N GLN A 170 -23.15 8.03 -10.84
CA GLN A 170 -23.90 8.43 -9.65
C GLN A 170 -23.71 7.36 -8.57
N VAL A 171 -23.10 7.74 -7.46
CA VAL A 171 -22.79 6.81 -6.36
C VAL A 171 -23.39 7.35 -5.06
N ARG A 172 -24.26 6.55 -4.46
CA ARG A 172 -24.85 6.86 -3.16
C ARG A 172 -24.00 6.27 -2.05
N SER A 173 -23.49 7.12 -1.15
CA SER A 173 -22.73 6.64 0.00
C SER A 173 -23.58 5.73 0.90
N GLU A 174 -22.95 4.72 1.47
CA GLU A 174 -23.54 3.79 2.45
C GLU A 174 -22.76 3.81 3.74
N GLN A 175 -23.39 3.37 4.83
CA GLN A 175 -22.73 3.25 6.13
C GLN A 175 -21.75 2.09 6.11
N ARG A 176 -20.61 2.31 6.74
CA ARG A 176 -19.63 1.30 7.13
C ARG A 176 -19.12 1.56 8.53
N CYS A 177 -18.51 0.57 9.16
CA CYS A 177 -17.72 0.80 10.36
C CYS A 177 -16.57 1.77 10.06
N ARG A 178 -16.24 2.63 11.04
CA ARG A 178 -15.22 3.69 10.88
C ARG A 178 -13.79 3.17 10.85
N PHE A 179 -13.56 1.94 11.27
CA PHE A 179 -12.22 1.35 11.37
C PHE A 179 -11.47 1.37 10.04
N ASP A 180 -10.16 1.42 10.12
CA ASP A 180 -9.26 1.23 9.01
C ASP A 180 -8.40 -0.03 9.25
N PHE A 181 -8.12 -0.76 8.16
CA PHE A 181 -7.22 -1.92 8.17
C PHE A 181 -5.82 -1.48 7.74
N VAL A 182 -4.80 -1.87 8.50
CA VAL A 182 -3.40 -1.57 8.21
C VAL A 182 -2.59 -2.86 8.25
N ILE A 183 -1.70 -3.03 7.29
CA ILE A 183 -0.67 -4.08 7.31
C ILE A 183 0.62 -3.43 7.84
N ASP A 184 1.13 -3.95 8.96
CA ASP A 184 2.41 -3.56 9.53
C ASP A 184 3.49 -4.53 9.03
N LEU A 185 4.38 -4.04 8.16
CA LEU A 185 5.47 -4.83 7.58
C LEU A 185 6.75 -4.79 8.41
N ASP A 186 6.83 -3.90 9.39
CA ASP A 186 8.03 -3.74 10.23
C ASP A 186 8.09 -4.75 11.38
N ASN A 187 7.00 -5.48 11.59
CA ASN A 187 6.87 -6.43 12.69
C ASN A 187 7.05 -7.88 12.19
N ASN A 188 8.09 -8.57 12.68
CA ASN A 188 8.36 -9.97 12.36
C ASN A 188 7.45 -10.96 13.11
N THR A 189 6.42 -10.47 13.80
CA THR A 189 5.49 -11.30 14.56
C THR A 189 4.16 -11.35 13.83
N PHE A 190 3.73 -12.54 13.44
CA PHE A 190 2.40 -12.73 12.87
C PHE A 190 1.33 -12.48 13.95
N ASN A 191 0.65 -11.34 13.88
CA ASN A 191 -0.34 -10.93 14.86
C ASN A 191 -1.43 -10.06 14.24
N ALA A 192 -2.55 -9.92 14.95
CA ALA A 192 -3.61 -8.97 14.63
C ALA A 192 -4.12 -8.34 15.93
N PHE A 193 -4.20 -7.03 15.97
CA PHE A 193 -4.70 -6.30 17.13
C PHE A 193 -5.48 -5.05 16.72
N ALA A 194 -6.39 -4.60 17.58
CA ALA A 194 -7.11 -3.34 17.40
C ALA A 194 -6.49 -2.26 18.29
N ASN A 195 -6.29 -1.08 17.73
CA ASN A 195 -5.82 0.12 18.42
C ASN A 195 -6.70 1.30 18.05
N GLY A 196 -7.71 1.60 18.88
CA GLY A 196 -8.71 2.62 18.57
C GLY A 196 -9.47 2.29 17.28
N ASP A 197 -9.40 3.17 16.29
CA ASP A 197 -10.09 3.05 15.00
C ASP A 197 -9.29 2.25 13.96
N ILE A 198 -8.17 1.61 14.34
CA ILE A 198 -7.28 0.91 13.43
C ILE A 198 -7.18 -0.56 13.82
N MET A 199 -7.35 -1.45 12.86
CA MET A 199 -7.01 -2.87 12.95
C MET A 199 -5.69 -3.11 12.24
N VAL A 200 -4.67 -3.52 12.99
CA VAL A 200 -3.32 -3.76 12.51
C VAL A 200 -3.10 -5.27 12.36
N PHE A 201 -2.56 -5.66 11.21
CA PHE A 201 -2.14 -7.02 10.89
C PHE A 201 -0.65 -7.00 10.57
N SER A 202 0.11 -7.92 11.16
CA SER A 202 1.56 -8.02 10.97
C SER A 202 2.00 -9.45 10.68
#